data_00c72ee9013aa2751a467ff42c7c0344
#
_entry.id   00c72ee9013aa2751a467ff42c7c0344
#
_cell.length_a   1.000
_cell.length_b   1.000
_cell.length_c   1.000
_cell.angle_alpha   90.00
_cell.angle_beta   90.00
_cell.angle_gamma   90.00
#
_symmetry.space_group_name_H-M   'P 1'
#
loop_
_entity.id
_entity.type
_entity.pdbx_description
1 polymer ?
#
loop_
_entity_poly.entity_id
_entity_poly.type
_entity_poly.pdbx_seq_one_letter_code
_entity_poly.pdbx_strand_id
1 'polypeptide(L)'
;DYPSYSIPIKSNSLTFGYTLDNLLYDKLTFDISRGEKFLIVGENGIGKSTLLKLIMGELNPIEGEICVGEKTNISYYAQEHEILDLDKSILNNFSEYNLRDYELRKLLGSFLFSGDDIYKKVSVLSPGERSRVALAKISLSGANTILLDEPTNHLDPMTQMIIADTFKEFEGTLLVVSHNLDFVDNLGINRMLLLPSGRIVYYDRDIVLHYEMLNESDE
;
A
#
# COMPACT_ATOMS: atom_id res chain seq x y z
N ASP A 1 -6.30 -20.04 -20.31
CA ASP A 1 -5.08 -20.16 -19.49
C ASP A 1 -4.19 -18.95 -19.76
N TYR A 2 -4.32 -17.92 -18.94
CA TYR A 2 -3.36 -16.81 -18.94
C TYR A 2 -2.06 -17.33 -18.31
N PRO A 3 -0.88 -17.00 -18.86
CA PRO A 3 0.39 -17.41 -18.25
C PRO A 3 0.47 -16.89 -16.81
N SER A 4 0.90 -17.72 -15.87
CA SER A 4 1.03 -17.42 -14.44
C SER A 4 1.89 -16.17 -14.10
N TYR A 5 2.57 -15.60 -15.09
CA TYR A 5 3.35 -14.36 -14.97
C TYR A 5 2.53 -13.07 -14.98
N SER A 6 1.26 -13.12 -15.41
CA SER A 6 0.42 -11.93 -15.60
C SER A 6 -0.43 -11.58 -14.38
N ILE A 7 -0.56 -12.51 -13.42
CA ILE A 7 -1.39 -12.36 -12.24
C ILE A 7 -0.49 -12.45 -11.00
N PRO A 8 -0.04 -11.33 -10.44
CA PRO A 8 0.82 -11.33 -9.26
C PRO A 8 0.09 -11.77 -7.99
N ILE A 9 -1.24 -11.54 -7.89
CA ILE A 9 -2.04 -11.91 -6.73
C ILE A 9 -3.38 -12.46 -7.17
N LYS A 10 -3.75 -13.61 -6.64
CA LYS A 10 -5.05 -14.24 -6.87
C LYS A 10 -5.59 -14.84 -5.58
N SER A 11 -6.86 -14.64 -5.33
CA SER A 11 -7.61 -15.28 -4.26
C SER A 11 -8.62 -16.25 -4.83
N ASN A 12 -8.73 -17.46 -4.28
CA ASN A 12 -9.69 -18.48 -4.65
C ASN A 12 -10.52 -18.85 -3.43
N SER A 13 -11.81 -18.47 -3.42
CA SER A 13 -12.77 -18.80 -2.36
C SER A 13 -12.24 -18.56 -0.95
N LEU A 14 -11.58 -17.42 -0.75
CA LEU A 14 -10.98 -17.04 0.51
C LEU A 14 -12.03 -16.82 1.59
N THR A 15 -11.95 -17.57 2.67
CA THR A 15 -12.76 -17.38 3.87
C THR A 15 -11.86 -17.06 5.04
N PHE A 16 -12.13 -15.96 5.72
CA PHE A 16 -11.37 -15.53 6.89
C PHE A 16 -12.24 -14.78 7.90
N GLY A 17 -11.96 -14.99 9.17
CA GLY A 17 -12.45 -14.25 10.31
C GLY A 17 -11.53 -14.50 11.51
N TYR A 18 -11.50 -13.59 12.46
CA TYR A 18 -10.75 -13.80 13.71
C TYR A 18 -11.42 -14.83 14.62
N THR A 19 -12.73 -15.05 14.42
CA THR A 19 -13.51 -16.12 15.04
C THR A 19 -14.37 -16.78 13.97
N LEU A 20 -14.74 -18.05 14.18
CA LEU A 20 -15.60 -18.78 13.25
C LEU A 20 -17.02 -18.21 13.16
N ASP A 21 -17.47 -17.54 14.21
CA ASP A 21 -18.81 -16.92 14.28
C ASP A 21 -18.87 -15.53 13.66
N ASN A 22 -17.72 -14.94 13.33
CA ASN A 22 -17.64 -13.60 12.75
C ASN A 22 -16.63 -13.57 11.60
N LEU A 23 -17.12 -13.95 10.42
CA LEU A 23 -16.31 -13.94 9.21
C LEU A 23 -16.23 -12.52 8.63
N LEU A 24 -15.02 -12.11 8.24
CA LEU A 24 -14.78 -10.88 7.47
C LEU A 24 -15.00 -11.12 5.98
N TYR A 25 -14.61 -12.31 5.51
CA TYR A 25 -14.82 -12.72 4.12
C TYR A 25 -15.38 -14.13 4.08
N ASP A 26 -16.32 -14.37 3.17
CA ASP A 26 -16.83 -15.69 2.83
C ASP A 26 -16.69 -15.91 1.32
N LYS A 27 -15.82 -16.86 0.95
CA LYS A 27 -15.53 -17.25 -0.44
C LYS A 27 -15.11 -16.10 -1.36
N LEU A 28 -14.37 -15.12 -0.83
CA LEU A 28 -13.87 -13.98 -1.58
C LEU A 28 -12.92 -14.45 -2.69
N THR A 29 -13.25 -14.11 -3.94
CA THR A 29 -12.44 -14.47 -5.11
C THR A 29 -12.15 -13.22 -5.93
N PHE A 30 -10.86 -12.97 -6.17
CA PHE A 30 -10.39 -11.85 -6.99
C PHE A 30 -9.03 -12.18 -7.62
N ASP A 31 -8.68 -11.41 -8.64
CA ASP A 31 -7.36 -11.41 -9.25
C ASP A 31 -6.89 -9.98 -9.50
N ILE A 32 -5.59 -9.78 -9.45
CA ILE A 32 -4.94 -8.50 -9.70
C ILE A 32 -3.89 -8.71 -10.78
N SER A 33 -3.99 -7.93 -11.85
CA SER A 33 -3.09 -8.03 -12.98
C SER A 33 -1.77 -7.30 -12.74
N ARG A 34 -0.75 -7.70 -13.44
CA ARG A 34 0.56 -7.04 -13.36
C ARG A 34 0.47 -5.59 -13.88
N GLY A 35 1.05 -4.67 -13.12
CA GLY A 35 1.01 -3.24 -13.42
C GLY A 35 -0.34 -2.58 -13.13
N GLU A 36 -1.28 -3.33 -12.54
CA GLU A 36 -2.58 -2.80 -12.16
C GLU A 36 -2.50 -1.98 -10.87
N LYS A 37 -3.24 -0.89 -10.82
CA LYS A 37 -3.48 -0.11 -9.62
C LYS A 37 -4.89 -0.40 -9.11
N PHE A 38 -4.97 -1.05 -7.97
CA PHE A 38 -6.16 -1.69 -7.44
C PHE A 38 -6.53 -1.12 -6.08
N LEU A 39 -7.77 -0.65 -5.91
CA LEU A 39 -8.27 -0.08 -4.67
C LEU A 39 -9.13 -1.10 -3.90
N ILE A 40 -8.97 -1.16 -2.59
CA ILE A 40 -9.86 -1.92 -1.71
C ILE A 40 -10.75 -0.92 -0.97
N VAL A 41 -12.06 -1.04 -1.19
CA VAL A 41 -13.09 -0.15 -0.64
C VAL A 41 -13.97 -0.91 0.34
N GLY A 42 -14.35 -0.25 1.43
CA GLY A 42 -15.25 -0.80 2.43
C GLY A 42 -15.17 -0.02 3.74
N GLU A 43 -16.09 -0.28 4.63
CA GLU A 43 -16.18 0.35 5.95
C GLU A 43 -14.94 0.19 6.80
N ASN A 44 -14.82 1.04 7.81
CA ASN A 44 -13.82 0.84 8.84
C ASN A 44 -14.08 -0.45 9.62
N GLY A 45 -13.03 -1.24 9.82
CA GLY A 45 -13.16 -2.53 10.51
C GLY A 45 -13.64 -3.69 9.64
N ILE A 46 -14.03 -3.48 8.36
CA ILE A 46 -14.47 -4.55 7.45
C ILE A 46 -13.36 -5.53 7.06
N GLY A 47 -12.12 -5.21 7.40
CA GLY A 47 -10.99 -6.12 7.14
C GLY A 47 -10.07 -5.71 6.00
N LYS A 48 -10.08 -4.47 5.52
CA LYS A 48 -9.19 -4.03 4.42
C LYS A 48 -7.71 -4.32 4.73
N SER A 49 -7.19 -3.88 5.88
CA SER A 49 -5.82 -4.15 6.31
C SER A 49 -5.58 -5.65 6.59
N THR A 50 -6.62 -6.37 7.05
CA THR A 50 -6.55 -7.82 7.24
C THR A 50 -6.33 -8.54 5.91
N LEU A 51 -6.96 -8.08 4.82
CA LEU A 51 -6.75 -8.65 3.49
C LEU A 51 -5.30 -8.44 3.03
N LEU A 52 -4.72 -7.26 3.28
CA LEU A 52 -3.30 -7.03 2.98
C LEU A 52 -2.39 -7.96 3.77
N LYS A 53 -2.66 -8.20 5.06
CA LYS A 53 -1.91 -9.16 5.89
C LYS A 53 -2.02 -10.61 5.42
N LEU A 54 -3.19 -11.02 4.93
CA LEU A 54 -3.39 -12.32 4.30
C LEU A 54 -2.56 -12.44 3.01
N ILE A 55 -2.51 -11.39 2.20
CA ILE A 55 -1.67 -11.34 0.98
C ILE A 55 -0.18 -11.44 1.33
N MET A 56 0.24 -10.81 2.44
CA MET A 56 1.62 -10.90 2.95
C MET A 56 1.95 -12.27 3.55
N GLY A 57 0.96 -13.13 3.78
CA GLY A 57 1.15 -14.42 4.45
C GLY A 57 1.36 -14.31 5.97
N GLU A 58 1.06 -13.17 6.57
CA GLU A 58 1.11 -12.96 8.03
C GLU A 58 -0.07 -13.62 8.74
N LEU A 59 -1.17 -13.83 8.02
CA LEU A 59 -2.36 -14.53 8.47
C LEU A 59 -2.67 -15.69 7.53
N ASN A 60 -3.27 -16.75 8.06
CA ASN A 60 -3.71 -17.89 7.27
C ASN A 60 -5.23 -17.88 7.09
N PRO A 61 -5.76 -18.15 5.90
CA PRO A 61 -7.19 -18.28 5.68
C PRO A 61 -7.75 -19.49 6.43
N ILE A 62 -9.05 -19.44 6.78
CA ILE A 62 -9.80 -20.58 7.34
C ILE A 62 -10.08 -21.58 6.22
N GLU A 63 -10.52 -21.07 5.05
CA GLU A 63 -10.75 -21.87 3.84
C GLU A 63 -10.30 -21.07 2.61
N GLY A 64 -10.05 -21.78 1.52
CA GLY A 64 -9.56 -21.17 0.28
C GLY A 64 -8.07 -20.84 0.34
N GLU A 65 -7.61 -20.03 -0.58
CA GLU A 65 -6.20 -19.70 -0.69
C GLU A 65 -5.96 -18.31 -1.30
N ILE A 66 -4.79 -17.74 -0.99
CA ILE A 66 -4.20 -16.61 -1.71
C ILE A 66 -2.92 -17.10 -2.39
N CYS A 67 -2.87 -16.96 -3.70
CA CYS A 67 -1.70 -17.28 -4.49
C CYS A 67 -0.96 -16.00 -4.86
N VAL A 68 0.31 -15.92 -4.47
CA VAL A 68 1.24 -14.88 -4.89
C VAL A 68 2.15 -15.46 -5.96
N GLY A 69 2.25 -14.79 -7.10
CA GLY A 69 3.06 -15.25 -8.22
C GLY A 69 4.55 -15.35 -7.85
N GLU A 70 5.26 -16.37 -8.34
CA GLU A 70 6.67 -16.65 -8.00
C GLU A 70 7.63 -15.47 -8.24
N LYS A 71 7.32 -14.58 -9.20
CA LYS A 71 8.14 -13.40 -9.52
C LYS A 71 7.60 -12.12 -8.88
N THR A 72 6.67 -12.24 -7.95
CA THR A 72 6.08 -11.10 -7.24
C THR A 72 6.94 -10.78 -6.01
N ASN A 73 7.57 -9.61 -6.04
CA ASN A 73 8.31 -9.06 -4.90
C ASN A 73 7.45 -7.96 -4.27
N ILE A 74 6.91 -8.25 -3.07
CA ILE A 74 5.97 -7.38 -2.37
C ILE A 74 6.72 -6.51 -1.36
N SER A 75 6.42 -5.20 -1.38
CA SER A 75 6.70 -4.29 -0.26
C SER A 75 5.38 -3.80 0.34
N TYR A 76 5.34 -3.70 1.66
CA TYR A 76 4.18 -3.23 2.41
C TYR A 76 4.49 -1.91 3.10
N TYR A 77 3.60 -0.95 2.94
CA TYR A 77 3.66 0.34 3.59
C TYR A 77 2.35 0.57 4.37
N ALA A 78 2.40 0.34 5.67
CA ALA A 78 1.26 0.58 6.56
C ALA A 78 1.50 1.78 7.48
N GLN A 79 2.68 1.90 8.03
CA GLN A 79 3.13 3.01 8.87
C GLN A 79 4.65 3.07 8.86
N GLU A 80 5.16 4.28 9.04
CA GLU A 80 6.58 4.68 8.96
C GLU A 80 7.54 3.85 9.82
N HIS A 81 7.02 3.19 10.86
CA HIS A 81 7.83 2.68 11.96
C HIS A 81 8.52 1.34 11.67
N GLU A 82 8.01 0.53 10.74
CA GLU A 82 8.54 -0.82 10.51
C GLU A 82 9.72 -0.85 9.54
N ILE A 83 9.83 0.16 8.66
CA ILE A 83 10.83 0.19 7.60
C ILE A 83 12.11 0.93 8.01
N LEU A 84 11.99 1.84 8.98
CA LEU A 84 13.06 2.75 9.40
C LEU A 84 13.61 2.42 10.78
N ASP A 85 14.94 2.41 10.90
CA ASP A 85 15.62 2.39 12.19
C ASP A 85 15.69 3.84 12.74
N LEU A 86 14.90 4.11 13.78
CA LEU A 86 14.75 5.44 14.36
C LEU A 86 16.04 5.98 15.00
N ASP A 87 16.92 5.09 15.46
CA ASP A 87 18.18 5.45 16.12
C ASP A 87 19.30 5.80 15.15
N LYS A 88 19.13 5.41 13.88
CA LYS A 88 20.08 5.71 12.81
C LYS A 88 19.75 7.04 12.11
N SER A 89 20.79 7.62 11.48
CA SER A 89 20.60 8.73 10.56
C SER A 89 19.84 8.30 9.30
N ILE A 90 19.30 9.26 8.54
CA ILE A 90 18.74 8.99 7.22
C ILE A 90 19.77 8.24 6.38
N LEU A 91 21.00 8.77 6.26
CA LEU A 91 22.09 8.13 5.51
C LEU A 91 22.29 6.65 5.90
N ASN A 92 22.33 6.36 7.20
CA ASN A 92 22.59 4.99 7.69
C ASN A 92 21.41 4.04 7.47
N ASN A 93 20.19 4.56 7.29
CA ASN A 93 19.03 3.76 6.92
C ASN A 93 19.10 3.25 5.47
N PHE A 94 20.00 3.80 4.65
CA PHE A 94 20.20 3.39 3.25
C PHE A 94 21.50 2.62 3.02
N SER A 95 22.26 2.29 4.07
CA SER A 95 23.58 1.64 3.96
C SER A 95 23.56 0.30 3.25
N GLU A 96 22.44 -0.42 3.29
CA GLU A 96 22.24 -1.73 2.65
C GLU A 96 22.19 -1.67 1.11
N TYR A 97 21.87 -0.50 0.53
CA TYR A 97 21.70 -0.33 -0.92
C TYR A 97 22.98 -0.01 -1.68
N ASN A 98 24.12 0.13 -0.99
CA ASN A 98 25.43 0.44 -1.60
C ASN A 98 25.41 1.63 -2.58
N LEU A 99 24.56 2.62 -2.32
CA LEU A 99 24.48 3.82 -3.16
C LEU A 99 25.68 4.73 -2.93
N ARG A 100 26.16 5.36 -4.01
CA ARG A 100 27.13 6.44 -3.89
C ARG A 100 26.44 7.66 -3.28
N ASP A 101 27.21 8.47 -2.54
CA ASP A 101 26.66 9.65 -1.82
C ASP A 101 25.81 10.57 -2.72
N TYR A 102 26.25 10.80 -3.96
CA TYR A 102 25.47 11.64 -4.87
C TYR A 102 24.16 11.00 -5.35
N GLU A 103 24.10 9.66 -5.48
CA GLU A 103 22.90 8.94 -5.88
C GLU A 103 21.84 9.00 -4.76
N LEU A 104 22.28 8.79 -3.53
CA LEU A 104 21.42 8.93 -2.36
C LEU A 104 20.91 10.36 -2.19
N ARG A 105 21.78 11.37 -2.33
CA ARG A 105 21.38 12.78 -2.27
C ARG A 105 20.41 13.15 -3.37
N LYS A 106 20.60 12.63 -4.58
CA LYS A 106 19.67 12.83 -5.70
C LYS A 106 18.31 12.23 -5.40
N LEU A 107 18.27 10.97 -4.91
CA LEU A 107 17.03 10.30 -4.50
C LEU A 107 16.33 11.10 -3.39
N LEU A 108 17.02 11.38 -2.29
CA LEU A 108 16.43 12.08 -1.15
C LEU A 108 16.00 13.52 -1.52
N GLY A 109 16.66 14.15 -2.50
CA GLY A 109 16.26 15.44 -3.06
C GLY A 109 14.87 15.42 -3.68
N SER A 110 14.49 14.33 -4.36
CA SER A 110 13.12 14.16 -4.88
C SER A 110 12.07 14.01 -3.79
N PHE A 111 12.50 13.64 -2.57
CA PHE A 111 11.68 13.57 -1.37
C PHE A 111 11.88 14.79 -0.44
N LEU A 112 12.39 15.91 -0.96
CA LEU A 112 12.59 17.20 -0.28
C LEU A 112 13.60 17.17 0.87
N PHE A 113 14.59 16.33 0.82
CA PHE A 113 15.75 16.38 1.72
C PHE A 113 16.95 17.02 1.02
N SER A 114 17.63 17.93 1.70
CA SER A 114 18.76 18.67 1.12
C SER A 114 19.91 18.84 2.10
N GLY A 115 21.10 19.07 1.57
CA GLY A 115 22.28 19.41 2.36
C GLY A 115 22.59 18.41 3.45
N ASP A 116 22.59 18.86 4.69
CA ASP A 116 22.93 18.08 5.88
C ASP A 116 21.75 17.30 6.48
N ASP A 117 20.56 17.36 5.89
CA ASP A 117 19.40 16.63 6.37
C ASP A 117 19.68 15.13 6.46
N ILE A 118 20.49 14.58 5.56
CA ILE A 118 20.84 13.15 5.52
C ILE A 118 21.54 12.65 6.80
N TYR A 119 22.14 13.54 7.57
CA TYR A 119 22.82 13.19 8.83
C TYR A 119 21.88 13.25 10.04
N LYS A 120 20.66 13.77 9.90
CA LYS A 120 19.68 13.79 10.97
C LYS A 120 19.26 12.37 11.34
N LYS A 121 19.09 12.11 12.63
CA LYS A 121 18.49 10.87 13.10
C LYS A 121 17.02 10.82 12.69
N VAL A 122 16.54 9.64 12.31
CA VAL A 122 15.14 9.46 11.94
C VAL A 122 14.20 9.77 13.11
N SER A 123 14.63 9.54 14.36
CA SER A 123 13.85 9.83 15.56
C SER A 123 13.48 11.31 15.75
N VAL A 124 14.27 12.25 15.18
CA VAL A 124 14.00 13.69 15.31
C VAL A 124 13.17 14.26 14.16
N LEU A 125 12.87 13.45 13.15
CA LEU A 125 12.05 13.84 12.00
C LEU A 125 10.57 13.95 12.39
N SER A 126 9.84 14.85 11.74
CA SER A 126 8.38 14.89 11.80
C SER A 126 7.77 13.62 11.16
N PRO A 127 6.50 13.27 11.45
CA PRO A 127 5.82 12.17 10.79
C PRO A 127 5.89 12.25 9.26
N GLY A 128 5.62 13.41 8.67
CA GLY A 128 5.71 13.60 7.22
C GLY A 128 7.12 13.41 6.66
N GLU A 129 8.16 13.85 7.37
CA GLU A 129 9.55 13.61 6.97
C GLU A 129 9.90 12.13 7.03
N ARG A 130 9.47 11.42 8.08
CA ARG A 130 9.67 9.95 8.18
C ARG A 130 9.00 9.22 7.04
N SER A 131 7.76 9.57 6.72
CA SER A 131 7.02 8.98 5.60
C SER A 131 7.79 9.17 4.29
N ARG A 132 8.35 10.35 4.02
CA ARG A 132 9.17 10.60 2.83
C ARG A 132 10.44 9.75 2.80
N VAL A 133 11.12 9.57 3.94
CA VAL A 133 12.29 8.67 4.03
C VAL A 133 11.89 7.21 3.79
N ALA A 134 10.80 6.75 4.38
CA ALA A 134 10.28 5.39 4.18
C ALA A 134 9.95 5.12 2.71
N LEU A 135 9.31 6.07 2.04
CA LEU A 135 8.97 5.96 0.63
C LEU A 135 10.21 5.95 -0.27
N ALA A 136 11.20 6.80 0.01
CA ALA A 136 12.48 6.75 -0.67
C ALA A 136 13.15 5.38 -0.52
N LYS A 137 13.04 4.75 0.65
CA LYS A 137 13.55 3.40 0.91
C LYS A 137 12.78 2.34 0.12
N ILE A 138 11.45 2.41 0.09
CA ILE A 138 10.61 1.51 -0.70
C ILE A 138 10.94 1.60 -2.20
N SER A 139 11.20 2.79 -2.73
CA SER A 139 11.56 2.96 -4.15
C SER A 139 12.85 2.24 -4.54
N LEU A 140 13.71 1.92 -3.57
CA LEU A 140 14.94 1.15 -3.77
C LEU A 140 14.79 -0.36 -3.50
N SER A 141 13.66 -0.80 -2.94
CA SER A 141 13.47 -2.19 -2.52
C SER A 141 13.46 -3.20 -3.68
N GLY A 142 13.35 -2.71 -4.92
CA GLY A 142 13.16 -3.55 -6.10
C GLY A 142 11.81 -4.26 -6.11
N ALA A 143 10.85 -3.83 -5.28
CA ALA A 143 9.51 -4.36 -5.29
C ALA A 143 8.82 -4.06 -6.63
N ASN A 144 8.12 -5.06 -7.17
CA ASN A 144 7.27 -4.92 -8.34
C ASN A 144 5.78 -4.90 -7.97
N THR A 145 5.48 -5.06 -6.69
CA THR A 145 4.15 -4.99 -6.11
C THR A 145 4.23 -4.28 -4.76
N ILE A 146 3.43 -3.23 -4.58
CA ILE A 146 3.42 -2.45 -3.35
C ILE A 146 2.00 -2.44 -2.77
N LEU A 147 1.91 -2.75 -1.48
CA LEU A 147 0.68 -2.66 -0.70
C LEU A 147 0.73 -1.36 0.11
N LEU A 148 -0.25 -0.48 -0.09
CA LEU A 148 -0.38 0.80 0.60
C LEU A 148 -1.59 0.75 1.54
N ASP A 149 -1.35 0.82 2.83
CA ASP A 149 -2.41 0.85 3.86
C ASP A 149 -2.46 2.22 4.50
N GLU A 150 -3.45 3.02 4.12
CA GLU A 150 -3.67 4.39 4.57
C GLU A 150 -2.40 5.29 4.50
N PRO A 151 -1.73 5.36 3.34
CA PRO A 151 -0.39 5.94 3.25
C PRO A 151 -0.34 7.45 3.47
N THR A 152 -1.48 8.13 3.48
CA THR A 152 -1.58 9.59 3.64
C THR A 152 -2.12 10.04 4.99
N ASN A 153 -2.46 9.08 5.88
CA ASN A 153 -3.01 9.42 7.19
C ASN A 153 -2.04 10.27 8.02
N HIS A 154 -2.58 11.33 8.64
CA HIS A 154 -1.84 12.26 9.50
C HIS A 154 -0.71 13.03 8.81
N LEU A 155 -0.66 13.05 7.48
CA LEU A 155 0.35 13.77 6.72
C LEU A 155 -0.16 15.12 6.23
N ASP A 156 0.77 16.08 6.15
CA ASP A 156 0.50 17.38 5.55
C ASP A 156 0.23 17.27 4.04
N PRO A 157 -0.53 18.22 3.45
CA PRO A 157 -0.92 18.17 2.04
C PRO A 157 0.28 18.05 1.07
N MET A 158 1.40 18.69 1.39
CA MET A 158 2.59 18.64 0.53
C MET A 158 3.19 17.23 0.50
N THR A 159 3.30 16.59 1.64
CA THR A 159 3.75 15.20 1.74
C THR A 159 2.79 14.25 1.01
N GLN A 160 1.46 14.44 1.14
CA GLN A 160 0.48 13.65 0.40
C GLN A 160 0.65 13.75 -1.12
N MET A 161 0.93 14.95 -1.64
CA MET A 161 1.20 15.15 -3.08
C MET A 161 2.45 14.39 -3.53
N ILE A 162 3.56 14.47 -2.77
CA ILE A 162 4.80 13.75 -3.09
C ILE A 162 4.57 12.25 -3.15
N ILE A 163 3.80 11.71 -2.20
CA ILE A 163 3.43 10.29 -2.15
C ILE A 163 2.61 9.93 -3.40
N ALA A 164 1.59 10.73 -3.72
CA ALA A 164 0.75 10.50 -4.89
C ALA A 164 1.58 10.51 -6.19
N ASP A 165 2.45 11.49 -6.38
CA ASP A 165 3.31 11.59 -7.56
C ASP A 165 4.28 10.40 -7.67
N THR A 166 4.88 9.99 -6.54
CA THR A 166 5.79 8.84 -6.50
C THR A 166 5.10 7.56 -6.96
N PHE A 167 3.89 7.28 -6.47
CA PHE A 167 3.16 6.06 -6.83
C PHE A 167 2.40 6.16 -8.14
N LYS A 168 2.09 7.37 -8.60
CA LYS A 168 1.54 7.58 -9.95
C LYS A 168 2.52 7.11 -11.03
N GLU A 169 3.80 7.42 -10.88
CA GLU A 169 4.87 7.05 -11.81
C GLU A 169 5.34 5.59 -11.63
N PHE A 170 4.88 4.90 -10.58
CA PHE A 170 5.27 3.51 -10.35
C PHE A 170 4.61 2.59 -11.38
N GLU A 171 5.43 1.90 -12.18
CA GLU A 171 4.98 0.99 -13.25
C GLU A 171 4.58 -0.41 -12.74
N GLY A 172 4.84 -0.71 -11.47
CA GLY A 172 4.46 -1.98 -10.85
C GLY A 172 3.00 -2.04 -10.43
N THR A 173 2.64 -3.12 -9.75
CA THR A 173 1.30 -3.36 -9.22
C THR A 173 1.12 -2.62 -7.89
N LEU A 174 0.02 -1.91 -7.74
CA LEU A 174 -0.36 -1.25 -6.48
C LEU A 174 -1.67 -1.83 -5.94
N LEU A 175 -1.67 -2.20 -4.65
CA LEU A 175 -2.89 -2.41 -3.88
C LEU A 175 -3.00 -1.29 -2.86
N VAL A 176 -4.11 -0.60 -2.88
CA VAL A 176 -4.31 0.61 -2.08
C VAL A 176 -5.53 0.45 -1.18
N VAL A 177 -5.35 0.76 0.09
CA VAL A 177 -6.41 1.04 1.05
C VAL A 177 -6.26 2.50 1.43
N SER A 178 -7.24 3.34 1.15
CA SER A 178 -7.22 4.75 1.52
C SER A 178 -8.61 5.36 1.50
N HIS A 179 -8.89 6.22 2.48
CA HIS A 179 -10.09 7.08 2.54
C HIS A 179 -9.84 8.46 1.90
N ASN A 180 -8.61 8.78 1.52
CA ASN A 180 -8.28 10.04 0.86
C ASN A 180 -8.53 9.94 -0.65
N LEU A 181 -9.74 10.34 -1.08
CA LEU A 181 -10.14 10.24 -2.48
C LEU A 181 -9.30 11.11 -3.42
N ASP A 182 -8.81 12.25 -2.96
CA ASP A 182 -7.95 13.11 -3.79
C ASP A 182 -6.59 12.44 -4.05
N PHE A 183 -6.07 11.72 -3.07
CA PHE A 183 -4.90 10.86 -3.25
C PHE A 183 -5.19 9.73 -4.22
N VAL A 184 -6.29 9.01 -4.04
CA VAL A 184 -6.71 7.87 -4.87
C VAL A 184 -6.89 8.29 -6.34
N ASP A 185 -7.56 9.42 -6.59
CA ASP A 185 -7.78 9.95 -7.94
C ASP A 185 -6.45 10.22 -8.68
N ASN A 186 -5.43 10.69 -7.95
CA ASN A 186 -4.12 10.98 -8.52
C ASN A 186 -3.29 9.73 -8.85
N LEU A 187 -3.62 8.57 -8.28
CA LEU A 187 -2.88 7.33 -8.53
C LEU A 187 -3.19 6.67 -9.86
N GLY A 188 -4.35 6.96 -10.47
CA GLY A 188 -4.80 6.31 -11.69
C GLY A 188 -5.25 4.86 -11.44
N ILE A 189 -6.12 4.66 -10.44
CA ILE A 189 -6.69 3.36 -10.10
C ILE A 189 -7.45 2.77 -11.30
N ASN A 190 -7.28 1.48 -11.56
CA ASN A 190 -7.93 0.77 -12.65
C ASN A 190 -9.25 0.13 -12.20
N ARG A 191 -9.18 -0.74 -11.19
CA ARG A 191 -10.32 -1.47 -10.65
C ARG A 191 -10.33 -1.34 -9.12
N MET A 192 -11.48 -1.67 -8.54
CA MET A 192 -11.64 -1.70 -7.09
C MET A 192 -12.43 -2.92 -6.64
N LEU A 193 -12.08 -3.42 -5.46
CA LEU A 193 -12.77 -4.47 -4.73
C LEU A 193 -13.67 -3.85 -3.67
N LEU A 194 -14.95 -4.14 -3.74
CA LEU A 194 -15.94 -3.65 -2.78
C LEU A 194 -16.15 -4.71 -1.70
N LEU A 195 -15.79 -4.39 -0.47
CA LEU A 195 -16.01 -5.25 0.70
C LEU A 195 -17.27 -4.81 1.47
N PRO A 196 -18.07 -5.74 2.03
CA PRO A 196 -17.86 -7.19 2.07
C PRO A 196 -18.37 -7.94 0.84
N SER A 197 -19.00 -7.28 -0.13
CA SER A 197 -19.68 -7.94 -1.25
C SER A 197 -18.76 -8.78 -2.15
N GLY A 198 -17.44 -8.50 -2.15
CA GLY A 198 -16.49 -9.17 -3.03
C GLY A 198 -16.60 -8.79 -4.51
N ARG A 199 -17.40 -7.78 -4.85
CA ARG A 199 -17.57 -7.32 -6.23
C ARG A 199 -16.36 -6.55 -6.69
N ILE A 200 -15.91 -6.83 -7.91
CA ILE A 200 -14.86 -6.07 -8.59
C ILE A 200 -15.52 -5.20 -9.66
N VAL A 201 -15.21 -3.92 -9.64
CA VAL A 201 -15.71 -2.93 -10.60
C VAL A 201 -14.57 -2.02 -11.05
N TYR A 202 -14.74 -1.35 -12.20
CA TYR A 202 -13.82 -0.27 -12.59
C TYR A 202 -13.90 0.87 -11.58
N TYR A 203 -12.78 1.58 -11.43
CA TYR A 203 -12.73 2.70 -10.51
C TYR A 203 -13.75 3.78 -10.92
N ASP A 204 -14.54 4.19 -9.96
CA ASP A 204 -15.51 5.27 -10.06
C ASP A 204 -15.61 5.95 -8.69
N ARG A 205 -15.27 7.24 -8.63
CA ARG A 205 -15.29 8.04 -7.41
C ARG A 205 -16.67 8.07 -6.76
N ASP A 206 -17.74 8.17 -7.57
CA ASP A 206 -19.10 8.25 -7.05
C ASP A 206 -19.53 6.94 -6.38
N ILE A 207 -19.05 5.81 -6.89
CA ILE A 207 -19.28 4.50 -6.26
C ILE A 207 -18.57 4.45 -4.90
N VAL A 208 -17.33 4.93 -4.80
CA VAL A 208 -16.59 4.95 -3.52
C VAL A 208 -17.32 5.83 -2.50
N LEU A 209 -17.69 7.05 -2.88
CA LEU A 209 -18.44 7.96 -2.03
C LEU A 209 -19.76 7.35 -1.56
N HIS A 210 -20.49 6.69 -2.45
CA HIS A 210 -21.74 6.03 -2.09
C HIS A 210 -21.53 4.87 -1.11
N TYR A 211 -20.45 4.11 -1.30
CA TYR A 211 -20.09 3.00 -0.42
C TYR A 211 -19.65 3.47 0.98
N GLU A 212 -19.04 4.63 1.08
CA GLU A 212 -18.62 5.23 2.35
C GLU A 212 -19.79 5.95 3.05
N MET A 213 -20.66 6.67 2.29
CA MET A 213 -21.80 7.42 2.84
C MET A 213 -22.93 6.54 3.38
N LEU A 214 -23.14 5.34 2.84
CA LEU A 214 -24.15 4.41 3.35
C LEU A 214 -23.91 4.02 4.81
N ASN A 215 -22.70 4.21 5.28
CA ASN A 215 -22.17 3.74 6.55
C ASN A 215 -22.11 4.84 7.62
N GLU A 216 -22.19 6.13 7.21
CA GLU A 216 -22.32 7.25 8.16
C GLU A 216 -23.77 7.48 8.61
N SER A 217 -24.74 6.83 7.96
CA SER A 217 -26.17 7.00 8.25
C SER A 217 -26.73 6.00 9.26
N ASP A 218 -25.95 4.99 9.68
CA ASP A 218 -26.34 3.96 10.65
C ASP A 218 -25.71 4.16 12.07
N GLU A 219 -25.03 5.28 12.32
CA GLU A 219 -24.63 5.76 13.65
C GLU A 219 -25.59 6.88 14.11
#